data_605f1f5e8ab198f6703d365632584d24
#
_entry.id   605f1f5e8ab198f6703d365632584d24
#
_cell.length_a   1.000
_cell.length_b   1.000
_cell.length_c   1.000
_cell.angle_alpha   90.00
_cell.angle_beta   90.00
_cell.angle_gamma   90.00
#
_symmetry.space_group_name_H-M   'P 1'
#
loop_
_entity.id
_entity.type
_entity.pdbx_description
1 polymer ?
#
loop_
_entity_poly.entity_id
_entity_poly.type
_entity_poly.pdbx_seq_one_letter_code
_entity_poly.pdbx_strand_id
1 'polypeptide(L)'
;IGSLFDQSTTSKWFADNDRFSSFGSLPCVIKWAYTHAPKAVSYSLTSANDMPGRDPKSWKLYGSTDGKSYDLLDQQYGTFWGDDKDGKGSRNKTLSFPLKTDKYTFFKLEITELIDNKQKPQLAELSIDASTELPYSDYTRTLDIDNAIHTVMYKENGITFKREYFMSYPDNVMVMRLTSDSKKGKLSRIISLESLHTDKTITADSHTITMTGYPTPVSGDKRVGDAWKNGLKYAQQLVVKNKGGKISVVDGTKLKVEDADEIIVLMSAATNYVQCMDDSYNYFSQEDPLEKVQAMLHKVADKKYTALLATHQKDYHSLYDRMRL
;
A
#
# COMPACT_ATOMS: atom_id res chain seq x y z
N ILE A 1 -7.88 17.74 6.22
CA ILE A 1 -8.57 16.42 6.15
C ILE A 1 -7.73 15.32 6.81
N GLY A 2 -6.38 15.35 6.76
CA GLY A 2 -5.53 14.33 7.37
C GLY A 2 -5.87 14.04 8.85
N SER A 3 -6.07 15.08 9.64
CA SER A 3 -6.46 14.99 11.06
C SER A 3 -7.81 14.33 11.33
N LEU A 4 -8.61 14.05 10.29
CA LEU A 4 -9.91 13.39 10.43
C LEU A 4 -9.78 11.86 10.35
N PHE A 5 -8.63 11.35 9.93
CA PHE A 5 -8.35 9.93 9.66
C PHE A 5 -6.99 9.49 10.21
N ASP A 6 -6.47 10.17 11.25
CA ASP A 6 -5.15 9.89 11.82
C ASP A 6 -5.18 8.99 13.07
N GLN A 7 -6.36 8.49 13.43
CA GLN A 7 -6.62 7.66 14.60
C GLN A 7 -6.27 8.36 15.92
N SER A 8 -6.36 9.70 15.96
CA SER A 8 -6.05 10.51 17.12
C SER A 8 -7.24 11.38 17.52
N THR A 9 -7.70 11.22 18.75
CA THR A 9 -8.74 12.11 19.32
C THR A 9 -8.19 13.44 19.83
N THR A 10 -6.86 13.63 19.81
CA THR A 10 -6.19 14.87 20.24
C THR A 10 -5.99 15.85 19.11
N SER A 11 -6.00 15.40 17.87
CA SER A 11 -6.06 16.23 16.68
C SER A 11 -7.53 16.52 16.31
N LYS A 12 -7.76 17.48 15.43
CA LYS A 12 -9.10 17.74 14.89
C LYS A 12 -9.05 18.31 13.49
N TRP A 13 -10.05 17.95 12.73
CA TRP A 13 -10.38 18.63 11.49
C TRP A 13 -11.39 19.74 11.76
N PHE A 14 -11.17 20.89 11.11
CA PHE A 14 -12.05 22.04 11.14
C PHE A 14 -12.21 22.59 9.72
N ALA A 15 -13.43 22.84 9.28
CA ALA A 15 -13.72 23.42 7.98
C ALA A 15 -13.34 24.90 7.95
N ASP A 16 -12.16 25.20 7.37
CA ASP A 16 -11.66 26.57 7.23
C ASP A 16 -12.06 27.17 5.87
N ASN A 17 -12.68 28.34 5.90
CA ASN A 17 -13.14 29.04 4.70
C ASN A 17 -12.00 29.61 3.83
N ASP A 18 -10.83 29.89 4.43
CA ASP A 18 -9.80 30.67 3.72
C ASP A 18 -9.06 29.84 2.67
N ARG A 19 -9.09 28.51 2.77
CA ARG A 19 -8.46 27.58 1.82
C ARG A 19 -9.44 26.82 0.92
N PHE A 20 -10.69 26.65 1.36
CA PHE A 20 -11.70 25.89 0.64
C PHE A 20 -13.07 26.56 0.86
N SER A 21 -13.39 27.56 0.08
CA SER A 21 -14.63 28.36 0.19
C SER A 21 -15.93 27.52 0.15
N SER A 22 -15.88 26.30 -0.38
CA SER A 22 -17.00 25.35 -0.42
C SER A 22 -17.25 24.60 0.91
N PHE A 23 -16.30 24.58 1.85
CA PHE A 23 -16.41 23.84 3.11
C PHE A 23 -17.01 24.65 4.27
N GLY A 24 -17.29 25.91 4.09
CA GLY A 24 -17.78 26.78 5.17
C GLY A 24 -19.30 26.97 5.23
N SER A 25 -20.05 26.35 4.30
CA SER A 25 -21.53 26.38 4.29
C SER A 25 -22.07 24.96 4.43
N LEU A 26 -23.26 24.87 5.00
CA LEU A 26 -24.02 23.62 5.00
C LEU A 26 -24.78 23.47 3.67
N PRO A 27 -24.89 22.27 3.12
CA PRO A 27 -24.31 21.04 3.61
C PRO A 27 -22.78 20.98 3.38
N CYS A 28 -22.04 20.55 4.39
CA CYS A 28 -20.61 20.32 4.27
C CYS A 28 -20.36 18.87 3.85
N VAL A 29 -19.55 18.67 2.81
CA VAL A 29 -19.33 17.37 2.18
C VAL A 29 -17.87 16.94 2.34
N ILE A 30 -17.66 15.75 2.94
CA ILE A 30 -16.36 15.09 3.07
C ILE A 30 -16.39 13.82 2.22
N LYS A 31 -15.38 13.62 1.36
CA LYS A 31 -15.23 12.43 0.53
C LYS A 31 -13.89 11.77 0.80
N TRP A 32 -13.89 10.44 0.88
CA TRP A 32 -12.66 9.64 1.02
C TRP A 32 -12.82 8.29 0.33
N ALA A 33 -11.72 7.57 0.16
CA ALA A 33 -11.70 6.28 -0.50
C ALA A 33 -10.73 5.32 0.19
N TYR A 34 -11.05 4.04 0.10
CA TYR A 34 -10.19 2.93 0.49
C TYR A 34 -9.67 2.23 -0.77
N THR A 35 -8.52 1.59 -0.68
CA THR A 35 -7.97 0.77 -1.77
C THR A 35 -8.80 -0.48 -2.06
N HIS A 36 -9.50 -0.99 -1.02
CA HIS A 36 -10.41 -2.13 -1.10
C HIS A 36 -11.66 -1.82 -0.27
N ALA A 37 -12.79 -2.40 -0.65
CA ALA A 37 -14.02 -2.24 0.09
C ALA A 37 -13.87 -2.83 1.51
N PRO A 38 -14.05 -2.03 2.59
CA PRO A 38 -14.02 -2.55 3.95
C PRO A 38 -15.25 -3.42 4.22
N LYS A 39 -15.10 -4.50 4.97
CA LYS A 39 -16.25 -5.21 5.57
C LYS A 39 -16.76 -4.38 6.74
N ALA A 40 -17.48 -3.31 6.44
CA ALA A 40 -17.97 -2.38 7.44
C ALA A 40 -19.03 -3.06 8.34
N VAL A 41 -18.90 -2.85 9.65
CA VAL A 41 -19.89 -3.25 10.67
C VAL A 41 -20.54 -2.04 11.34
N SER A 42 -19.84 -0.91 11.37
CA SER A 42 -20.30 0.38 11.84
C SER A 42 -19.52 1.51 11.18
N TYR A 43 -19.93 2.73 11.41
CA TYR A 43 -19.10 3.90 11.24
C TYR A 43 -19.16 4.74 12.50
N SER A 44 -18.14 5.55 12.74
CA SER A 44 -18.07 6.35 13.95
C SER A 44 -17.61 7.78 13.65
N LEU A 45 -18.14 8.72 14.44
CA LEU A 45 -17.75 10.11 14.46
C LEU A 45 -17.30 10.45 15.89
N THR A 46 -16.18 11.17 16.02
CA THR A 46 -15.69 11.66 17.32
C THR A 46 -15.74 13.18 17.35
N SER A 47 -16.41 13.73 18.39
CA SER A 47 -16.46 15.17 18.62
C SER A 47 -15.07 15.72 18.95
N ALA A 48 -14.80 16.95 18.55
CA ALA A 48 -13.53 17.60 18.84
C ALA A 48 -13.44 18.03 20.33
N ASN A 49 -12.27 18.52 20.73
CA ASN A 49 -11.93 18.88 22.12
C ASN A 49 -12.55 20.20 22.59
N ASP A 50 -13.14 20.99 21.69
CA ASP A 50 -13.71 22.31 21.99
C ASP A 50 -15.01 22.58 21.20
N MET A 51 -15.61 23.76 21.37
CA MET A 51 -16.69 24.36 20.56
C MET A 51 -17.82 23.39 20.18
N PRO A 52 -18.66 22.92 21.14
CA PRO A 52 -19.74 21.95 20.90
C PRO A 52 -20.74 22.41 19.82
N GLY A 53 -20.93 23.70 19.63
CA GLY A 53 -21.79 24.24 18.57
C GLY A 53 -21.38 23.81 17.14
N ARG A 54 -20.13 23.35 16.96
CA ARG A 54 -19.57 22.90 15.68
C ARG A 54 -19.80 21.43 15.40
N ASP A 55 -20.32 20.68 16.37
CA ASP A 55 -20.52 19.24 16.21
C ASP A 55 -21.69 18.98 15.24
N PRO A 56 -21.56 17.98 14.36
CA PRO A 56 -22.63 17.56 13.48
C PRO A 56 -23.88 17.15 14.26
N LYS A 57 -25.06 17.72 13.90
CA LYS A 57 -26.35 17.36 14.45
C LYS A 57 -27.13 16.43 13.54
N SER A 58 -27.05 16.66 12.23
CA SER A 58 -27.67 15.82 11.20
C SER A 58 -26.73 15.64 10.04
N TRP A 59 -26.73 14.44 9.49
CA TRP A 59 -25.87 14.07 8.33
C TRP A 59 -26.41 12.88 7.56
N LYS A 60 -25.87 12.68 6.37
CA LYS A 60 -26.08 11.51 5.53
C LYS A 60 -24.74 10.87 5.18
N LEU A 61 -24.66 9.54 5.28
CA LEU A 61 -23.53 8.75 4.81
C LEU A 61 -23.89 8.04 3.51
N TYR A 62 -23.02 8.11 2.54
CA TYR A 62 -23.19 7.48 1.25
C TYR A 62 -21.98 6.60 0.91
N GLY A 63 -22.21 5.56 0.09
CA GLY A 63 -21.19 4.71 -0.49
C GLY A 63 -21.25 4.70 -2.02
N SER A 64 -20.09 4.44 -2.65
CA SER A 64 -19.99 4.34 -4.10
C SER A 64 -18.92 3.31 -4.48
N THR A 65 -19.12 2.64 -5.60
CA THR A 65 -18.12 1.73 -6.20
C THR A 65 -17.24 2.40 -7.24
N ASP A 66 -17.68 3.55 -7.79
CA ASP A 66 -17.04 4.25 -8.91
C ASP A 66 -16.62 5.69 -8.58
N GLY A 67 -16.95 6.16 -7.36
CA GLY A 67 -16.71 7.54 -6.91
C GLY A 67 -17.58 8.61 -7.59
N LYS A 68 -18.53 8.22 -8.44
CA LYS A 68 -19.42 9.12 -9.20
C LYS A 68 -20.87 9.02 -8.75
N SER A 69 -21.42 7.81 -8.74
CA SER A 69 -22.78 7.52 -8.29
C SER A 69 -22.74 7.04 -6.84
N TYR A 70 -23.56 7.63 -5.97
CA TYR A 70 -23.56 7.38 -4.53
C TYR A 70 -24.90 6.87 -4.05
N ASP A 71 -24.90 5.72 -3.38
CA ASP A 71 -26.05 5.14 -2.69
C ASP A 71 -26.10 5.68 -1.25
N LEU A 72 -27.29 6.05 -0.76
CA LEU A 72 -27.49 6.42 0.64
C LEU A 72 -27.36 5.18 1.52
N LEU A 73 -26.45 5.21 2.49
CA LEU A 73 -26.19 4.10 3.41
C LEU A 73 -26.83 4.30 4.77
N ASP A 74 -26.75 5.52 5.30
CA ASP A 74 -27.33 5.88 6.59
C ASP A 74 -27.67 7.37 6.66
N GLN A 75 -28.55 7.72 7.58
CA GLN A 75 -29.00 9.09 7.80
C GLN A 75 -29.31 9.30 9.27
N GLN A 76 -28.72 10.33 9.87
CA GLN A 76 -28.87 10.69 11.26
C GLN A 76 -29.49 12.11 11.37
N TYR A 77 -30.40 12.28 12.34
CA TYR A 77 -31.07 13.53 12.62
C TYR A 77 -31.06 13.84 14.12
N GLY A 78 -30.87 15.10 14.47
CA GLY A 78 -30.99 15.59 15.84
C GLY A 78 -30.02 14.89 16.80
N THR A 79 -28.83 14.48 16.35
CA THR A 79 -27.90 13.71 17.15
C THR A 79 -27.47 14.46 18.41
N PHE A 80 -27.48 13.73 19.52
CA PHE A 80 -27.11 14.22 20.83
C PHE A 80 -25.71 13.70 21.23
N TRP A 81 -24.78 14.61 21.44
CA TRP A 81 -23.41 14.28 21.81
C TRP A 81 -23.17 14.04 23.30
N GLY A 82 -24.22 14.18 24.12
CA GLY A 82 -24.20 14.05 25.57
C GLY A 82 -24.18 15.39 26.30
N ASP A 83 -24.56 15.36 27.57
CA ASP A 83 -24.45 16.48 28.48
C ASP A 83 -23.08 16.41 29.19
N ASP A 84 -22.39 17.52 29.25
CA ASP A 84 -21.48 17.80 30.33
C ASP A 84 -22.22 18.63 31.41
N LYS A 85 -21.61 18.74 32.58
CA LYS A 85 -22.17 19.50 33.72
C LYS A 85 -22.45 20.97 33.40
N ASP A 86 -21.91 21.47 32.29
CA ASP A 86 -21.98 22.86 31.83
C ASP A 86 -22.89 23.03 30.61
N GLY A 87 -23.57 21.98 30.14
CA GLY A 87 -24.48 22.01 28.96
C GLY A 87 -23.72 22.17 27.62
N LYS A 88 -22.41 21.89 27.59
CA LYS A 88 -21.58 22.11 26.42
C LYS A 88 -21.36 20.86 25.58
N GLY A 89 -21.96 19.74 25.93
CA GLY A 89 -21.79 18.45 25.27
C GLY A 89 -20.45 17.78 25.59
N SER A 90 -20.41 16.46 25.52
CA SER A 90 -19.17 15.70 25.79
C SER A 90 -18.14 15.92 24.71
N ARG A 91 -16.89 16.19 25.14
CA ARG A 91 -15.76 16.42 24.25
C ARG A 91 -14.98 15.12 24.03
N ASN A 92 -14.39 14.97 22.81
CA ASN A 92 -13.72 13.75 22.38
C ASN A 92 -14.60 12.49 22.52
N LYS A 93 -15.91 12.66 22.36
CA LYS A 93 -16.88 11.57 22.44
C LYS A 93 -17.05 10.92 21.09
N THR A 94 -16.90 9.61 21.05
CA THR A 94 -17.18 8.81 19.86
C THR A 94 -18.61 8.30 19.90
N LEU A 95 -19.33 8.51 18.81
CA LEU A 95 -20.65 7.92 18.54
C LEU A 95 -20.46 6.93 17.39
N SER A 96 -21.00 5.71 17.56
CA SER A 96 -20.94 4.65 16.56
C SER A 96 -22.35 4.31 16.07
N PHE A 97 -22.47 4.10 14.77
CA PHE A 97 -23.72 3.82 14.08
C PHE A 97 -23.58 2.53 13.28
N PRO A 98 -24.53 1.58 13.40
CA PRO A 98 -24.47 0.34 12.64
C PRO A 98 -24.39 0.60 11.13
N LEU A 99 -23.51 -0.11 10.47
CA LEU A 99 -23.35 -0.09 9.02
C LEU A 99 -22.91 -1.46 8.56
N LYS A 100 -23.67 -2.11 7.66
CA LYS A 100 -23.29 -3.41 7.14
C LYS A 100 -23.12 -3.34 5.64
N THR A 101 -21.87 -3.28 5.18
CA THR A 101 -21.52 -3.31 3.75
C THR A 101 -20.08 -3.78 3.53
N ASP A 102 -19.85 -4.46 2.43
CA ASP A 102 -18.54 -4.88 1.91
C ASP A 102 -18.36 -4.49 0.42
N LYS A 103 -19.27 -3.61 -0.08
CA LYS A 103 -19.40 -3.30 -1.51
C LYS A 103 -18.65 -2.04 -1.92
N TYR A 104 -18.58 -1.03 -1.06
CA TYR A 104 -18.15 0.31 -1.45
C TYR A 104 -16.71 0.59 -1.10
N THR A 105 -15.98 1.20 -2.04
CA THR A 105 -14.62 1.71 -1.82
C THR A 105 -14.58 3.22 -1.61
N PHE A 106 -15.58 3.96 -2.11
CA PHE A 106 -15.70 5.40 -1.93
C PHE A 106 -16.82 5.71 -0.95
N PHE A 107 -16.58 6.64 -0.05
CA PHE A 107 -17.57 7.12 0.92
C PHE A 107 -17.69 8.64 0.86
N LYS A 108 -18.90 9.12 1.22
CA LYS A 108 -19.22 10.54 1.30
C LYS A 108 -20.05 10.78 2.55
N LEU A 109 -19.59 11.67 3.43
CA LEU A 109 -20.36 12.21 4.54
C LEU A 109 -20.86 13.60 4.15
N GLU A 110 -22.15 13.84 4.26
CA GLU A 110 -22.82 15.11 4.01
C GLU A 110 -23.43 15.62 5.31
N ILE A 111 -22.77 16.56 5.98
CA ILE A 111 -23.25 17.19 7.22
C ILE A 111 -24.26 18.26 6.83
N THR A 112 -25.52 18.11 7.27
CA THR A 112 -26.64 18.98 6.88
C THR A 112 -27.00 19.96 7.97
N GLU A 113 -26.73 19.64 9.25
CA GLU A 113 -26.99 20.53 10.40
C GLU A 113 -25.86 20.39 11.43
N LEU A 114 -25.57 21.48 12.13
CA LEU A 114 -24.72 21.53 13.32
C LEU A 114 -25.55 21.81 14.56
N ILE A 115 -24.96 21.63 15.74
CA ILE A 115 -25.60 22.07 17.00
C ILE A 115 -25.89 23.57 16.95
N ASP A 116 -24.97 24.38 16.42
CA ASP A 116 -25.19 25.78 16.07
C ASP A 116 -24.85 25.97 14.56
N ASN A 117 -25.86 26.13 13.74
CA ASN A 117 -25.74 26.31 12.29
C ASN A 117 -25.02 27.61 11.86
N LYS A 118 -24.72 28.53 12.79
CA LYS A 118 -23.87 29.70 12.54
C LYS A 118 -22.38 29.38 12.58
N GLN A 119 -22.03 28.20 13.05
CA GLN A 119 -20.64 27.72 13.15
C GLN A 119 -20.24 26.95 11.89
N LYS A 120 -18.97 26.59 11.82
CA LYS A 120 -18.40 25.68 10.81
C LYS A 120 -18.19 24.30 11.42
N PRO A 121 -18.39 23.21 10.66
CA PRO A 121 -18.26 21.85 11.21
C PRO A 121 -16.82 21.52 11.63
N GLN A 122 -16.71 20.71 12.68
CA GLN A 122 -15.47 20.10 13.14
C GLN A 122 -15.73 18.67 13.63
N LEU A 123 -14.70 17.85 13.56
CA LEU A 123 -14.63 16.49 14.13
C LEU A 123 -13.18 16.18 14.54
N ALA A 124 -12.97 15.37 15.57
CA ALA A 124 -11.67 14.80 15.85
C ALA A 124 -11.40 13.62 14.92
N GLU A 125 -12.36 12.72 14.76
CA GLU A 125 -12.21 11.51 13.93
C GLU A 125 -13.49 11.15 13.19
N LEU A 126 -13.30 10.52 12.03
CA LEU A 126 -14.32 9.84 11.24
C LEU A 126 -13.77 8.49 10.78
N SER A 127 -14.47 7.41 11.07
CA SER A 127 -14.04 6.06 10.76
C SER A 127 -15.17 5.24 10.12
N ILE A 128 -14.84 4.37 9.19
CA ILE A 128 -15.63 3.20 8.84
C ILE A 128 -15.01 2.03 9.61
N ASP A 129 -15.76 1.52 10.58
CA ASP A 129 -15.28 0.46 11.45
C ASP A 129 -15.51 -0.88 10.77
N ALA A 130 -14.42 -1.49 10.33
CA ALA A 130 -14.47 -2.78 9.68
C ALA A 130 -14.54 -3.92 10.70
N SER A 131 -15.15 -5.03 10.30
CA SER A 131 -15.03 -6.27 11.05
C SER A 131 -13.55 -6.60 11.27
N THR A 132 -13.21 -6.99 12.49
CA THR A 132 -11.88 -7.50 12.82
C THR A 132 -11.63 -8.89 12.23
N GLU A 133 -12.63 -9.51 11.62
CA GLU A 133 -12.43 -10.71 10.85
C GLU A 133 -11.55 -10.39 9.65
N LEU A 134 -10.34 -10.88 9.70
CA LEU A 134 -9.42 -10.78 8.58
C LEU A 134 -10.05 -11.50 7.37
N PRO A 135 -9.92 -10.95 6.15
CA PRO A 135 -10.46 -11.57 4.94
C PRO A 135 -9.78 -12.91 4.61
N TYR A 136 -8.83 -13.31 5.44
CA TYR A 136 -8.06 -14.54 5.30
C TYR A 136 -7.94 -15.27 6.64
N SER A 137 -7.88 -16.59 6.58
CA SER A 137 -7.62 -17.51 7.71
C SER A 137 -6.35 -18.32 7.48
N ASP A 138 -5.97 -19.11 8.49
CA ASP A 138 -4.84 -20.05 8.40
C ASP A 138 -3.53 -19.38 7.92
N TYR A 139 -3.32 -18.14 8.35
CA TYR A 139 -2.10 -17.41 7.97
C TYR A 139 -0.89 -18.00 8.69
N THR A 140 0.09 -18.44 7.90
CA THR A 140 1.39 -18.88 8.37
C THR A 140 2.50 -18.19 7.61
N ARG A 141 3.60 -17.97 8.31
CA ARG A 141 4.83 -17.40 7.76
C ARG A 141 6.01 -18.17 8.32
N THR A 142 6.76 -18.83 7.46
CA THR A 142 7.87 -19.71 7.83
C THR A 142 9.12 -19.32 7.08
N LEU A 143 10.26 -19.41 7.76
CA LEU A 143 11.58 -19.41 7.16
C LEU A 143 12.18 -20.81 7.34
N ASP A 144 12.29 -21.53 6.24
CA ASP A 144 12.98 -22.82 6.21
C ASP A 144 14.47 -22.56 6.09
N ILE A 145 15.17 -22.70 7.22
CA ILE A 145 16.60 -22.44 7.31
C ILE A 145 17.40 -23.53 6.59
N ASP A 146 16.91 -24.77 6.57
CA ASP A 146 17.60 -25.86 5.90
C ASP A 146 17.61 -25.69 4.38
N ASN A 147 16.56 -25.11 3.82
CA ASN A 147 16.41 -24.90 2.37
C ASN A 147 16.55 -23.45 1.91
N ALA A 148 16.72 -22.52 2.84
CA ALA A 148 16.78 -21.07 2.63
C ALA A 148 15.59 -20.54 1.83
N ILE A 149 14.36 -20.95 2.20
CA ILE A 149 13.11 -20.55 1.56
C ILE A 149 12.21 -19.88 2.60
N HIS A 150 11.72 -18.70 2.26
CA HIS A 150 10.64 -18.06 3.00
C HIS A 150 9.29 -18.40 2.35
N THR A 151 8.35 -18.89 3.14
CA THR A 151 7.01 -19.25 2.68
C THR A 151 5.94 -18.48 3.46
N VAL A 152 4.95 -17.96 2.74
CA VAL A 152 3.72 -17.40 3.31
C VAL A 152 2.54 -18.20 2.77
N MET A 153 1.67 -18.67 3.67
CA MET A 153 0.43 -19.34 3.30
C MET A 153 -0.75 -18.68 4.01
N TYR A 154 -1.89 -18.63 3.35
CA TYR A 154 -3.16 -18.17 3.91
C TYR A 154 -4.33 -18.70 3.09
N LYS A 155 -5.53 -18.73 3.70
CA LYS A 155 -6.78 -19.00 2.99
C LYS A 155 -7.58 -17.72 2.81
N GLU A 156 -8.12 -17.53 1.62
CA GLU A 156 -9.05 -16.47 1.29
C GLU A 156 -10.20 -17.08 0.49
N ASN A 157 -11.44 -16.90 0.94
CA ASN A 157 -12.63 -17.50 0.32
C ASN A 157 -12.53 -19.03 0.10
N GLY A 158 -11.92 -19.74 1.05
CA GLY A 158 -11.74 -21.20 1.00
C GLY A 158 -10.61 -21.68 0.08
N ILE A 159 -9.89 -20.79 -0.59
CA ILE A 159 -8.75 -21.10 -1.46
C ILE A 159 -7.47 -20.85 -0.68
N THR A 160 -6.55 -21.82 -0.66
CA THR A 160 -5.22 -21.65 -0.08
C THR A 160 -4.29 -21.01 -1.08
N PHE A 161 -3.67 -19.91 -0.68
CA PHE A 161 -2.64 -19.23 -1.43
C PHE A 161 -1.28 -19.48 -0.80
N LYS A 162 -0.28 -19.74 -1.63
CA LYS A 162 1.12 -19.93 -1.21
C LYS A 162 2.02 -18.96 -1.95
N ARG A 163 2.93 -18.32 -1.22
CA ARG A 163 4.01 -17.49 -1.75
C ARG A 163 5.33 -18.05 -1.26
N GLU A 164 6.27 -18.26 -2.16
CA GLU A 164 7.63 -18.73 -1.87
C GLU A 164 8.62 -17.68 -2.34
N TYR A 165 9.63 -17.43 -1.52
CA TYR A 165 10.65 -16.41 -1.79
C TYR A 165 12.03 -16.97 -1.49
N PHE A 166 12.99 -16.69 -2.37
CA PHE A 166 14.40 -16.91 -2.11
C PHE A 166 15.26 -15.93 -2.91
N MET A 167 16.51 -15.74 -2.46
CA MET A 167 17.52 -14.94 -3.13
C MET A 167 18.60 -15.87 -3.67
N SER A 168 18.66 -16.05 -4.99
CA SER A 168 19.68 -16.86 -5.62
C SER A 168 20.96 -16.04 -5.81
N TYR A 169 22.00 -16.32 -5.02
CA TYR A 169 23.29 -15.66 -5.18
C TYR A 169 23.93 -15.97 -6.54
N PRO A 170 23.99 -17.24 -7.03
CA PRO A 170 24.59 -17.53 -8.33
C PRO A 170 23.87 -16.88 -9.51
N ASP A 171 22.57 -16.65 -9.38
CA ASP A 171 21.75 -16.05 -10.43
C ASP A 171 21.60 -14.52 -10.26
N ASN A 172 21.99 -13.96 -9.12
CA ASN A 172 21.82 -12.55 -8.74
C ASN A 172 20.37 -12.05 -8.87
N VAL A 173 19.40 -12.89 -8.49
CA VAL A 173 17.98 -12.54 -8.57
C VAL A 173 17.23 -12.95 -7.31
N MET A 174 16.27 -12.14 -6.92
CA MET A 174 15.19 -12.55 -6.04
C MET A 174 14.13 -13.28 -6.88
N VAL A 175 13.68 -14.41 -6.38
CA VAL A 175 12.60 -15.20 -6.98
C VAL A 175 11.42 -15.20 -6.03
N MET A 176 10.25 -14.81 -6.54
CA MET A 176 8.97 -14.95 -5.85
C MET A 176 8.05 -15.82 -6.70
N ARG A 177 7.43 -16.81 -6.09
CA ARG A 177 6.44 -17.67 -6.73
C ARG A 177 5.13 -17.62 -5.97
N LEU A 178 4.04 -17.37 -6.68
CA LEU A 178 2.69 -17.39 -6.15
C LEU A 178 1.94 -18.56 -6.78
N THR A 179 1.26 -19.35 -5.95
CA THR A 179 0.39 -20.46 -6.36
C THR A 179 -0.87 -20.47 -5.50
N SER A 180 -1.89 -21.19 -5.97
CA SER A 180 -3.08 -21.52 -5.18
C SER A 180 -3.44 -22.99 -5.33
N ASP A 181 -4.22 -23.55 -4.40
CA ASP A 181 -4.76 -24.90 -4.46
C ASP A 181 -5.99 -25.01 -5.39
N SER A 182 -6.39 -23.90 -6.01
CA SER A 182 -7.46 -23.89 -6.98
C SER A 182 -7.04 -24.58 -8.29
N LYS A 183 -7.94 -25.38 -8.86
CA LYS A 183 -7.67 -26.13 -10.08
C LYS A 183 -7.64 -25.29 -11.35
N LYS A 184 -8.06 -24.02 -11.33
CA LYS A 184 -8.06 -23.11 -12.50
C LYS A 184 -7.95 -21.65 -12.07
N GLY A 185 -6.97 -20.95 -12.65
CA GLY A 185 -6.82 -19.50 -12.79
C GLY A 185 -7.40 -18.62 -11.69
N LYS A 186 -6.88 -18.71 -10.45
CA LYS A 186 -7.40 -17.92 -9.31
C LYS A 186 -6.46 -16.81 -8.87
N LEU A 187 -5.30 -16.68 -9.51
CA LEU A 187 -4.36 -15.63 -9.20
C LEU A 187 -4.62 -14.43 -10.09
N SER A 188 -5.29 -13.42 -9.53
CA SER A 188 -5.40 -12.09 -10.13
C SER A 188 -4.72 -11.10 -9.20
N ARG A 189 -3.64 -10.43 -9.69
CA ARG A 189 -2.81 -9.54 -8.86
C ARG A 189 -2.34 -8.35 -9.68
N ILE A 190 -2.21 -7.22 -9.01
CA ILE A 190 -1.48 -6.06 -9.51
C ILE A 190 -0.07 -6.12 -8.93
N ILE A 191 0.93 -5.96 -9.79
CA ILE A 191 2.34 -5.95 -9.44
C ILE A 191 2.87 -4.56 -9.74
N SER A 192 3.56 -3.97 -8.76
CA SER A 192 4.14 -2.62 -8.87
C SER A 192 5.48 -2.55 -8.17
N LEU A 193 6.27 -1.55 -8.53
CA LEU A 193 7.45 -1.11 -7.80
C LEU A 193 7.17 0.25 -7.17
N GLU A 194 7.69 0.46 -5.97
CA GLU A 194 7.61 1.73 -5.26
C GLU A 194 8.96 2.07 -4.62
N SER A 195 9.24 3.35 -4.47
CA SER A 195 10.42 3.85 -3.78
C SER A 195 10.05 5.12 -3.02
N LEU A 196 10.67 5.31 -1.85
CA LEU A 196 10.59 6.55 -1.08
C LEU A 196 11.44 7.69 -1.68
N HIS A 197 12.36 7.35 -2.60
CA HIS A 197 13.13 8.37 -3.30
C HIS A 197 12.25 9.18 -4.24
N THR A 198 12.40 10.50 -4.21
CA THR A 198 11.59 11.44 -5.01
C THR A 198 12.02 11.48 -6.47
N ASP A 199 13.31 11.30 -6.74
CA ASP A 199 13.88 11.28 -8.08
C ASP A 199 13.93 9.85 -8.62
N LYS A 200 12.82 9.43 -9.21
CA LYS A 200 12.65 8.10 -9.78
C LYS A 200 11.78 8.12 -11.02
N THR A 201 12.05 7.20 -11.92
CA THR A 201 11.21 6.88 -13.07
C THR A 201 10.80 5.43 -12.99
N ILE A 202 9.50 5.16 -13.14
CA ILE A 202 8.94 3.79 -13.17
C ILE A 202 8.21 3.63 -14.49
N THR A 203 8.53 2.57 -15.23
CA THR A 203 7.87 2.19 -16.48
C THR A 203 7.52 0.72 -16.48
N ALA A 204 6.38 0.38 -17.05
CA ALA A 204 6.00 -1.02 -17.27
C ALA A 204 5.83 -1.28 -18.78
N ASP A 205 6.30 -2.41 -19.23
CA ASP A 205 6.20 -2.90 -20.59
C ASP A 205 5.95 -4.40 -20.56
N SER A 206 4.97 -4.87 -21.34
CA SER A 206 4.53 -6.25 -21.49
C SER A 206 4.62 -7.13 -20.23
N HIS A 207 5.81 -7.56 -19.85
CA HIS A 207 6.09 -8.46 -18.71
C HIS A 207 7.11 -7.90 -17.72
N THR A 208 7.55 -6.65 -17.90
CA THR A 208 8.58 -6.04 -17.06
C THR A 208 8.08 -4.77 -16.37
N ILE A 209 8.62 -4.50 -15.18
CA ILE A 209 8.55 -3.18 -14.56
C ILE A 209 9.97 -2.74 -14.26
N THR A 210 10.35 -1.58 -14.73
CA THR A 210 11.67 -0.98 -14.55
C THR A 210 11.57 0.27 -13.70
N MET A 211 12.43 0.39 -12.71
CA MET A 211 12.59 1.59 -11.91
C MET A 211 14.06 2.03 -11.95
N THR A 212 14.28 3.29 -12.26
CA THR A 212 15.59 3.94 -12.21
C THR A 212 15.48 5.24 -11.42
N GLY A 213 16.58 5.69 -10.85
CA GLY A 213 16.57 6.95 -10.12
C GLY A 213 17.86 7.22 -9.36
N TYR A 214 17.75 8.25 -8.52
CA TYR A 214 18.81 8.67 -7.62
C TYR A 214 18.32 8.62 -6.18
N PRO A 215 19.17 8.23 -5.21
CA PRO A 215 18.80 8.29 -3.80
C PRO A 215 18.51 9.73 -3.39
N THR A 216 17.41 9.93 -2.67
CA THR A 216 17.12 11.24 -2.07
C THR A 216 18.05 11.45 -0.87
N PRO A 217 18.77 12.59 -0.77
CA PRO A 217 19.61 12.86 0.39
C PRO A 217 18.78 12.90 1.67
N VAL A 218 19.37 12.47 2.77
CA VAL A 218 18.76 12.64 4.11
C VAL A 218 18.63 14.15 4.38
N SER A 219 17.44 14.59 4.73
CA SER A 219 17.16 16.00 5.05
C SER A 219 18.13 16.52 6.12
N GLY A 220 18.82 17.62 5.81
CA GLY A 220 19.76 18.29 6.72
C GLY A 220 21.22 17.91 6.55
N ASP A 221 21.57 16.92 5.74
CA ASP A 221 22.98 16.62 5.46
C ASP A 221 23.56 17.56 4.40
N LYS A 222 24.16 18.65 4.86
CA LYS A 222 24.80 19.65 3.99
C LYS A 222 26.04 19.14 3.23
N ARG A 223 26.58 17.94 3.61
CA ARG A 223 27.76 17.36 2.98
C ARG A 223 27.47 16.77 1.60
N VAL A 224 26.22 16.45 1.35
CA VAL A 224 25.82 15.73 0.13
C VAL A 224 25.55 16.68 -1.03
N GLY A 225 25.15 17.94 -0.80
CA GLY A 225 24.89 18.94 -1.84
C GLY A 225 24.12 18.37 -3.05
N ASP A 226 24.24 19.00 -4.20
CA ASP A 226 23.70 18.50 -5.48
C ASP A 226 24.60 17.45 -6.16
N ALA A 227 25.77 17.14 -5.57
CA ALA A 227 26.71 16.15 -6.13
C ALA A 227 26.10 14.74 -6.22
N TRP A 228 25.14 14.40 -5.36
CA TRP A 228 24.44 13.10 -5.40
C TRP A 228 23.67 12.88 -6.71
N LYS A 229 23.13 13.93 -7.32
CA LYS A 229 22.42 13.85 -8.61
C LYS A 229 23.32 13.39 -9.77
N ASN A 230 24.60 13.64 -9.64
CA ASN A 230 25.60 13.28 -10.66
C ASN A 230 26.42 12.05 -10.26
N GLY A 231 26.15 11.44 -9.10
CA GLY A 231 26.91 10.37 -8.51
C GLY A 231 26.17 9.03 -8.51
N LEU A 232 25.58 8.69 -7.37
CA LEU A 232 24.95 7.38 -7.16
C LEU A 232 23.66 7.25 -7.95
N LYS A 233 23.62 6.30 -8.87
CA LYS A 233 22.42 5.86 -9.60
C LYS A 233 22.00 4.48 -9.12
N TYR A 234 20.70 4.20 -9.15
CA TYR A 234 20.18 2.87 -8.94
C TYR A 234 19.23 2.46 -10.07
N ALA A 235 19.17 1.18 -10.31
CA ALA A 235 18.19 0.55 -11.16
C ALA A 235 17.65 -0.71 -10.51
N GLN A 236 16.38 -0.95 -10.71
CA GLN A 236 15.68 -2.17 -10.31
C GLN A 236 14.74 -2.57 -11.44
N GLN A 237 14.73 -3.85 -11.79
CA GLN A 237 13.78 -4.36 -12.75
C GLN A 237 13.22 -5.68 -12.26
N LEU A 238 11.96 -5.91 -12.53
CA LEU A 238 11.31 -7.19 -12.35
C LEU A 238 10.74 -7.70 -13.67
N VAL A 239 10.76 -9.02 -13.82
CA VAL A 239 10.13 -9.77 -14.91
C VAL A 239 9.04 -10.62 -14.31
N VAL A 240 7.82 -10.53 -14.84
CA VAL A 240 6.67 -11.30 -14.41
C VAL A 240 6.40 -12.41 -15.45
N LYS A 241 6.33 -13.64 -14.97
CA LYS A 241 5.96 -14.82 -15.77
C LYS A 241 4.67 -15.39 -15.19
N ASN A 242 3.75 -15.79 -16.05
CA ASN A 242 2.51 -16.46 -15.64
C ASN A 242 2.35 -17.79 -16.35
N LYS A 243 1.68 -18.72 -15.68
CA LYS A 243 1.15 -19.92 -16.29
C LYS A 243 -0.37 -19.77 -16.33
N GLY A 244 -0.97 -19.84 -17.53
CA GLY A 244 -2.38 -19.50 -17.71
C GLY A 244 -2.67 -18.01 -17.51
N GLY A 245 -3.92 -17.61 -17.78
CA GLY A 245 -4.34 -16.22 -17.65
C GLY A 245 -3.66 -15.26 -18.61
N LYS A 246 -3.66 -13.97 -18.27
CA LYS A 246 -3.07 -12.90 -19.09
C LYS A 246 -2.35 -11.87 -18.22
N ILE A 247 -1.39 -11.17 -18.84
CA ILE A 247 -0.72 -9.99 -18.26
C ILE A 247 -1.08 -8.77 -19.12
N SER A 248 -1.32 -7.64 -18.48
CA SER A 248 -1.56 -6.36 -19.13
C SER A 248 -0.88 -5.22 -18.36
N VAL A 249 -0.49 -4.17 -19.06
CA VAL A 249 0.06 -2.95 -18.46
C VAL A 249 -1.07 -2.07 -17.95
N VAL A 250 -0.91 -1.53 -16.75
CA VAL A 250 -1.82 -0.57 -16.13
C VAL A 250 -1.07 0.72 -15.82
N ASP A 251 -1.63 1.85 -16.23
CA ASP A 251 -1.10 3.21 -16.01
C ASP A 251 0.36 3.39 -16.46
N GLY A 252 0.86 2.53 -17.36
CA GLY A 252 2.26 2.58 -17.83
C GLY A 252 3.31 2.27 -16.76
N THR A 253 2.92 1.91 -15.53
CA THR A 253 3.83 1.72 -14.38
C THR A 253 3.63 0.42 -13.62
N LYS A 254 2.56 -0.31 -13.91
CA LYS A 254 2.15 -1.53 -13.19
C LYS A 254 1.80 -2.64 -14.18
N LEU A 255 1.89 -3.87 -13.71
CA LEU A 255 1.37 -5.03 -14.43
C LEU A 255 0.19 -5.62 -13.68
N LYS A 256 -0.88 -5.93 -14.43
CA LYS A 256 -2.03 -6.68 -13.95
C LYS A 256 -1.97 -8.09 -14.51
N VAL A 257 -1.91 -9.08 -13.63
CA VAL A 257 -2.07 -10.50 -13.97
C VAL A 257 -3.51 -10.88 -13.65
N GLU A 258 -4.18 -11.57 -14.56
CA GLU A 258 -5.56 -12.03 -14.39
C GLU A 258 -5.64 -13.53 -14.68
N ASP A 259 -6.34 -14.26 -13.80
CA ASP A 259 -6.70 -15.68 -13.92
C ASP A 259 -5.53 -16.65 -14.15
N ALA A 260 -4.36 -16.36 -13.57
CA ALA A 260 -3.20 -17.23 -13.68
C ALA A 260 -3.28 -18.43 -12.71
N ASP A 261 -2.69 -19.56 -13.10
CA ASP A 261 -2.49 -20.73 -12.24
C ASP A 261 -1.22 -20.59 -11.38
N GLU A 262 -0.23 -19.88 -11.91
CA GLU A 262 1.05 -19.58 -11.25
C GLU A 262 1.58 -18.23 -11.71
N ILE A 263 2.17 -17.49 -10.79
CA ILE A 263 2.90 -16.25 -11.09
C ILE A 263 4.31 -16.40 -10.53
N ILE A 264 5.32 -16.12 -11.36
CA ILE A 264 6.72 -16.04 -10.95
C ILE A 264 7.20 -14.62 -11.23
N VAL A 265 7.79 -13.99 -10.21
CA VAL A 265 8.45 -12.70 -10.33
C VAL A 265 9.93 -12.90 -10.11
N LEU A 266 10.74 -12.50 -11.08
CA LEU A 266 12.18 -12.42 -10.99
C LEU A 266 12.55 -10.95 -10.84
N MET A 267 13.35 -10.62 -9.83
CA MET A 267 13.76 -9.24 -9.58
C MET A 267 15.26 -9.16 -9.38
N SER A 268 15.87 -8.15 -9.97
CA SER A 268 17.26 -7.78 -9.73
C SER A 268 17.40 -6.27 -9.54
N ALA A 269 18.43 -5.86 -8.83
CA ALA A 269 18.74 -4.46 -8.59
C ALA A 269 20.26 -4.24 -8.64
N ALA A 270 20.66 -3.07 -9.05
CA ALA A 270 22.05 -2.64 -9.08
C ALA A 270 22.19 -1.13 -8.84
N THR A 271 23.39 -0.75 -8.49
CA THR A 271 23.84 0.64 -8.47
C THR A 271 25.12 0.77 -9.29
N ASN A 272 25.51 1.99 -9.60
CA ASN A 272 26.81 2.29 -10.16
C ASN A 272 27.89 2.48 -9.10
N TYR A 273 27.60 2.19 -7.82
CA TYR A 273 28.60 2.26 -6.75
C TYR A 273 29.70 1.23 -6.96
N VAL A 274 30.96 1.67 -6.81
CA VAL A 274 32.14 0.83 -6.82
C VAL A 274 32.95 1.12 -5.58
N GLN A 275 33.25 0.10 -4.79
CA GLN A 275 34.20 0.23 -3.70
C GLN A 275 35.61 0.33 -4.28
N CYS A 276 36.14 1.53 -4.39
CA CYS A 276 37.46 1.82 -4.94
C CYS A 276 38.26 2.62 -3.93
N MET A 277 39.55 2.26 -3.78
CA MET A 277 40.50 3.01 -2.94
C MET A 277 41.15 4.16 -3.73
N ASP A 278 40.83 4.31 -5.00
CA ASP A 278 41.33 5.36 -5.88
C ASP A 278 40.31 6.48 -5.97
N ASP A 279 40.67 7.67 -5.50
CA ASP A 279 39.81 8.87 -5.49
C ASP A 279 39.37 9.33 -6.88
N SER A 280 40.04 8.85 -7.96
CA SER A 280 39.70 9.22 -9.35
C SER A 280 38.32 8.81 -9.79
N TYR A 281 37.73 7.78 -9.18
CA TYR A 281 36.40 7.27 -9.50
C TYR A 281 35.28 7.88 -8.68
N ASN A 282 35.56 8.66 -7.64
CA ASN A 282 34.56 9.18 -6.70
C ASN A 282 33.55 8.11 -6.20
N TYR A 283 33.98 6.84 -6.15
CA TYR A 283 33.16 5.67 -5.80
C TYR A 283 32.00 5.38 -6.77
N PHE A 284 31.99 5.96 -7.98
CA PHE A 284 30.94 5.71 -8.97
C PHE A 284 31.54 5.26 -10.30
N SER A 285 31.08 4.13 -10.82
CA SER A 285 31.41 3.69 -12.16
C SER A 285 30.62 4.47 -13.22
N GLN A 286 31.13 4.47 -14.46
CA GLN A 286 30.40 5.01 -15.60
C GLN A 286 29.37 4.03 -16.19
N GLU A 287 29.31 2.79 -15.66
CA GLU A 287 28.37 1.78 -16.13
C GLU A 287 26.95 2.11 -15.71
N ASP A 288 26.00 1.95 -16.63
CA ASP A 288 24.59 2.10 -16.32
C ASP A 288 24.11 0.92 -15.47
N PRO A 289 23.60 1.17 -14.24
CA PRO A 289 23.06 0.10 -13.40
C PRO A 289 21.89 -0.65 -14.07
N LEU A 290 21.14 -0.01 -14.98
CA LEU A 290 20.05 -0.66 -15.69
C LEU A 290 20.57 -1.77 -16.62
N GLU A 291 21.65 -1.54 -17.36
CA GLU A 291 22.26 -2.56 -18.23
C GLU A 291 22.69 -3.79 -17.41
N LYS A 292 23.28 -3.56 -16.22
CA LYS A 292 23.64 -4.67 -15.30
C LYS A 292 22.41 -5.49 -14.91
N VAL A 293 21.34 -4.83 -14.49
CA VAL A 293 20.10 -5.48 -14.06
C VAL A 293 19.48 -6.29 -15.21
N GLN A 294 19.42 -5.70 -16.40
CA GLN A 294 18.89 -6.37 -17.59
C GLN A 294 19.72 -7.60 -17.97
N ALA A 295 21.05 -7.50 -17.91
CA ALA A 295 21.93 -8.64 -18.18
C ALA A 295 21.75 -9.79 -17.18
N MET A 296 21.53 -9.49 -15.88
CA MET A 296 21.22 -10.49 -14.85
C MET A 296 19.90 -11.18 -15.11
N LEU A 297 18.83 -10.42 -15.35
CA LEU A 297 17.50 -10.97 -15.61
C LEU A 297 17.43 -11.76 -16.92
N HIS A 298 18.11 -11.33 -17.95
CA HIS A 298 18.17 -12.04 -19.24
C HIS A 298 18.75 -13.45 -19.10
N LYS A 299 19.79 -13.64 -18.27
CA LYS A 299 20.42 -14.96 -18.01
C LYS A 299 19.44 -15.97 -17.38
N VAL A 300 18.40 -15.50 -16.71
CA VAL A 300 17.46 -16.34 -15.96
C VAL A 300 16.02 -16.30 -16.52
N ALA A 301 15.76 -15.46 -17.51
CA ALA A 301 14.40 -15.23 -18.03
C ALA A 301 13.71 -16.53 -18.47
N ASP A 302 14.45 -17.45 -19.10
CA ASP A 302 13.91 -18.73 -19.59
C ASP A 302 14.02 -19.88 -18.59
N LYS A 303 14.71 -19.67 -17.45
CA LYS A 303 14.86 -20.73 -16.46
C LYS A 303 13.51 -21.04 -15.80
N LYS A 304 13.27 -22.33 -15.57
CA LYS A 304 12.12 -22.79 -14.78
C LYS A 304 12.36 -22.51 -13.29
N TYR A 305 11.30 -22.30 -12.52
CA TYR A 305 11.37 -22.14 -11.07
C TYR A 305 12.19 -23.23 -10.39
N THR A 306 11.98 -24.49 -10.77
CA THR A 306 12.69 -25.64 -10.19
C THR A 306 14.21 -25.61 -10.45
N ALA A 307 14.64 -25.08 -11.58
CA ALA A 307 16.05 -24.92 -11.90
C ALA A 307 16.69 -23.79 -11.07
N LEU A 308 15.99 -22.65 -10.92
CA LEU A 308 16.43 -21.55 -10.06
C LEU A 308 16.55 -21.99 -8.61
N LEU A 309 15.54 -22.71 -8.11
CA LEU A 309 15.55 -23.26 -6.76
C LEU A 309 16.69 -24.24 -6.53
N ALA A 310 16.93 -25.17 -7.46
CA ALA A 310 18.01 -26.12 -7.35
C ALA A 310 19.40 -25.44 -7.35
N THR A 311 19.58 -24.40 -8.18
CA THR A 311 20.81 -23.61 -8.20
C THR A 311 21.03 -22.89 -6.87
N HIS A 312 19.98 -22.25 -6.35
CA HIS A 312 19.99 -21.56 -5.06
C HIS A 312 20.35 -22.53 -3.91
N GLN A 313 19.65 -23.65 -3.81
CA GLN A 313 19.88 -24.63 -2.74
C GLN A 313 21.27 -25.25 -2.81
N LYS A 314 21.75 -25.59 -4.00
CA LYS A 314 23.12 -26.12 -4.18
C LYS A 314 24.19 -25.14 -3.67
N ASP A 315 24.06 -23.88 -3.98
CA ASP A 315 24.97 -22.84 -3.50
C ASP A 315 24.88 -22.69 -1.98
N TYR A 316 23.65 -22.54 -1.47
CA TYR A 316 23.39 -22.41 -0.04
C TYR A 316 23.98 -23.58 0.78
N HIS A 317 23.69 -24.81 0.40
CA HIS A 317 24.19 -26.01 1.08
C HIS A 317 25.71 -26.14 1.02
N SER A 318 26.37 -25.62 -0.01
CA SER A 318 27.84 -25.59 -0.09
C SER A 318 28.48 -24.85 1.08
N LEU A 319 27.75 -23.92 1.70
CA LEU A 319 28.18 -23.15 2.87
C LEU A 319 27.51 -23.66 4.15
N TYR A 320 26.17 -23.80 4.13
CA TYR A 320 25.37 -24.16 5.30
C TYR A 320 25.73 -25.53 5.88
N ASP A 321 25.98 -26.53 5.04
CA ASP A 321 26.29 -27.88 5.50
C ASP A 321 27.70 -28.00 6.13
N ARG A 322 28.52 -26.95 6.03
CA ARG A 322 29.87 -26.92 6.60
C ARG A 322 29.85 -26.71 8.11
N MET A 323 28.79 -26.12 8.63
CA MET A 323 28.63 -25.84 10.06
C MET A 323 27.16 -25.96 10.44
N ARG A 324 26.80 -26.99 11.19
CA ARG A 324 25.49 -27.14 11.83
C ARG A 324 25.62 -26.86 13.32
N LEU A 325 24.79 -25.98 13.81
CA LEU A 325 24.63 -25.70 15.25
C LEU A 325 23.60 -26.67 15.86
#